data_eb4596e02dcc9868fa8da47282c970e1
#
_entry.id   eb4596e02dcc9868fa8da47282c970e1
#
_cell.length_a   1.000
_cell.length_b   1.000
_cell.length_c   1.000
_cell.angle_alpha   90.00
_cell.angle_beta   90.00
_cell.angle_gamma   90.00
#
_symmetry.space_group_name_H-M   'P 1'
#
loop_
_entity.id
_entity.type
_entity.pdbx_description
1 polymer ?
#
loop_
_entity_poly.entity_id
_entity_poly.type
_entity_poly.pdbx_seq_one_letter_code
_entity_poly.pdbx_strand_id
1 'polypeptide(L)'
;MYIKAIETMTNNDFLHYEISNFAKDSFQSRHNLNYWDNNTYYGFGVSAHGYENGARYFNPTTLGEYINNPTIHKSSHKLSKQEQLEEEIFLGFRKMSGINVENINKKFNIDFRKKYTTTIDKYLSYKYLKETNVGFALTDSGILISNVILAEFLN
;
A
#
# COMPACT_ATOMS: atom_id res chain seq x y z
N MET A 1 -21.25 8.37 -2.80
CA MET A 1 -20.55 9.32 -1.90
C MET A 1 -19.07 9.47 -2.26
N TYR A 2 -18.28 8.40 -2.38
CA TYR A 2 -16.83 8.45 -2.65
C TYR A 2 -16.46 9.17 -3.97
N ILE A 3 -17.08 8.81 -5.10
CA ILE A 3 -16.86 9.48 -6.40
C ILE A 3 -17.17 10.97 -6.32
N LYS A 4 -18.25 11.34 -5.61
CA LYS A 4 -18.59 12.77 -5.42
C LYS A 4 -17.54 13.51 -4.60
N ALA A 5 -16.89 12.84 -3.64
CA ALA A 5 -15.77 13.42 -2.90
C ALA A 5 -14.55 13.65 -3.82
N ILE A 6 -14.21 12.68 -4.68
CA ILE A 6 -13.14 12.83 -5.67
C ILE A 6 -13.42 14.06 -6.56
N GLU A 7 -14.60 14.11 -7.20
CA GLU A 7 -15.01 15.24 -8.06
C GLU A 7 -14.92 16.58 -7.33
N THR A 8 -15.46 16.63 -6.10
CA THR A 8 -15.50 17.88 -5.35
C THR A 8 -14.08 18.35 -4.97
N MET A 9 -13.24 17.45 -4.51
CA MET A 9 -11.88 17.79 -4.09
C MET A 9 -11.00 18.18 -5.29
N THR A 10 -11.06 17.42 -6.38
CA THR A 10 -10.27 17.72 -7.59
C THR A 10 -10.72 19.03 -8.27
N ASN A 11 -12.01 19.34 -8.26
CA ASN A 11 -12.52 20.62 -8.76
C ASN A 11 -12.12 21.83 -7.90
N ASN A 12 -11.57 21.60 -6.70
CA ASN A 12 -11.03 22.63 -5.80
C ASN A 12 -9.49 22.54 -5.67
N ASP A 13 -8.82 22.03 -6.71
CA ASP A 13 -7.36 21.91 -6.82
C ASP A 13 -6.70 21.03 -5.75
N PHE A 14 -7.42 20.06 -5.22
CA PHE A 14 -6.80 19.03 -4.39
C PHE A 14 -6.43 17.83 -5.26
N LEU A 15 -5.24 17.33 -5.09
CA LEU A 15 -4.77 16.09 -5.70
C LEU A 15 -5.27 14.90 -4.88
N HIS A 16 -5.92 13.96 -5.53
CA HIS A 16 -6.19 12.64 -4.97
C HIS A 16 -4.89 11.84 -5.08
N TYR A 17 -4.06 11.80 -4.02
CA TYR A 17 -2.73 11.22 -4.10
C TYR A 17 -2.65 9.77 -3.59
N GLU A 18 -3.62 9.38 -2.75
CA GLU A 18 -3.79 7.99 -2.28
C GLU A 18 -5.27 7.72 -1.99
N ILE A 19 -5.62 6.47 -1.81
CA ILE A 19 -7.00 5.97 -1.83
C ILE A 19 -7.99 6.70 -0.89
N SER A 20 -7.52 7.27 0.22
CA SER A 20 -8.39 7.87 1.24
C SER A 20 -8.16 9.36 1.44
N ASN A 21 -7.10 9.94 0.87
CA ASN A 21 -6.68 11.29 1.17
C ASN A 21 -6.41 12.15 -0.06
N PHE A 22 -6.67 13.44 0.13
CA PHE A 22 -6.43 14.50 -0.83
C PHE A 22 -5.50 15.54 -0.23
N ALA A 23 -4.73 16.22 -1.06
CA ALA A 23 -3.84 17.30 -0.61
C ALA A 23 -3.67 18.33 -1.71
N LYS A 24 -3.37 19.58 -1.35
CA LYS A 24 -2.80 20.54 -2.30
C LYS A 24 -1.45 20.04 -2.77
N ASP A 25 -1.00 20.51 -3.94
CA ASP A 25 0.31 20.15 -4.45
C ASP A 25 1.41 20.42 -3.40
N SER A 26 2.35 19.48 -3.29
CA SER A 26 3.44 19.47 -2.31
C SER A 26 3.04 19.37 -0.83
N PHE A 27 1.74 19.17 -0.52
CA PHE A 27 1.24 18.99 0.86
C PHE A 27 0.75 17.56 1.14
N GLN A 28 1.11 16.59 0.30
CA GLN A 28 0.79 15.19 0.55
C GLN A 28 1.43 14.71 1.88
N SER A 29 0.70 13.90 2.64
CA SER A 29 1.23 13.32 3.87
C SER A 29 2.41 12.38 3.58
N ARG A 30 3.61 12.82 3.90
CA ARG A 30 4.83 12.00 3.79
C ARG A 30 4.74 10.75 4.64
N HIS A 31 4.06 10.83 5.78
CA HIS A 31 3.84 9.70 6.68
C HIS A 31 2.99 8.63 6.01
N ASN A 32 1.85 9.00 5.39
CA ASN A 32 1.00 8.05 4.67
C ASN A 32 1.73 7.42 3.47
N LEU A 33 2.41 8.25 2.69
CA LEU A 33 3.19 7.75 1.55
C LEU A 33 4.27 6.77 1.98
N ASN A 34 4.92 7.00 3.14
CA ASN A 34 5.90 6.06 3.69
C ASN A 34 5.31 4.66 3.96
N TYR A 35 4.04 4.59 4.44
CA TYR A 35 3.34 3.31 4.58
C TYR A 35 3.04 2.66 3.23
N TRP A 36 2.55 3.44 2.27
CA TRP A 36 2.21 2.93 0.95
C TRP A 36 3.42 2.53 0.10
N ASP A 37 4.59 3.09 0.41
CA ASP A 37 5.89 2.71 -0.15
C ASP A 37 6.51 1.49 0.56
N ASN A 38 5.81 0.92 1.53
CA ASN A 38 6.27 -0.21 2.35
C ASN A 38 7.66 0.00 2.96
N ASN A 39 7.96 1.24 3.36
CA ASN A 39 9.20 1.58 4.01
C ASN A 39 9.18 1.23 5.50
N THR A 40 10.36 1.18 6.10
CA THR A 40 10.52 1.00 7.53
C THR A 40 9.80 2.10 8.31
N TYR A 41 9.11 1.70 9.39
CA TYR A 41 8.55 2.62 10.37
C TYR A 41 8.51 1.98 11.75
N TYR A 42 8.57 2.82 12.78
CA TYR A 42 8.57 2.40 14.17
C TYR A 42 7.22 2.68 14.82
N GLY A 43 6.72 1.69 15.57
CA GLY A 43 5.53 1.84 16.39
C GLY A 43 5.90 2.27 17.82
N PHE A 44 5.40 3.41 18.26
CA PHE A 44 5.59 3.90 19.63
C PHE A 44 4.26 3.89 20.38
N GLY A 45 4.27 3.36 21.59
CA GLY A 45 3.10 3.28 22.45
C GLY A 45 2.48 1.88 22.51
N VAL A 46 1.47 1.76 23.35
CA VAL A 46 0.68 0.53 23.56
C VAL A 46 0.00 0.10 22.27
N SER A 47 0.09 -1.18 21.94
CA SER A 47 -0.49 -1.79 20.72
C SER A 47 0.00 -1.19 19.40
N ALA A 48 1.00 -0.32 19.41
CA ALA A 48 1.53 0.25 18.17
C ALA A 48 2.21 -0.82 17.34
N HIS A 49 2.03 -0.74 16.03
CA HIS A 49 2.65 -1.63 15.04
C HIS A 49 3.86 -0.96 14.40
N GLY A 50 4.83 -1.76 14.01
CA GLY A 50 5.99 -1.31 13.25
C GLY A 50 6.40 -2.29 12.16
N TYR A 51 7.24 -1.81 11.26
CA TYR A 51 7.85 -2.61 10.20
C TYR A 51 9.32 -2.26 10.08
N GLU A 52 10.18 -3.23 10.31
CA GLU A 52 11.64 -3.05 10.28
C GLU A 52 12.33 -4.32 9.80
N ASN A 53 13.35 -4.18 8.96
CA ASN A 53 14.18 -5.29 8.48
C ASN A 53 13.38 -6.47 7.89
N GLY A 54 12.22 -6.19 7.26
CA GLY A 54 11.32 -7.19 6.69
C GLY A 54 10.55 -7.99 7.74
N ALA A 55 10.38 -7.45 8.93
CA ALA A 55 9.54 -8.02 9.99
C ALA A 55 8.45 -7.04 10.43
N ARG A 56 7.24 -7.55 10.58
CA ARG A 56 6.14 -6.85 11.24
C ARG A 56 6.17 -7.15 12.72
N TYR A 57 5.97 -6.14 13.56
CA TYR A 57 5.88 -6.31 15.00
C TYR A 57 4.77 -5.44 15.58
N PHE A 58 4.35 -5.75 16.78
CA PHE A 58 3.51 -4.87 17.59
C PHE A 58 3.94 -4.88 19.05
N ASN A 59 3.71 -3.77 19.72
CA ASN A 59 4.04 -3.55 21.10
C ASN A 59 3.04 -4.21 22.06
N PRO A 60 3.36 -4.37 23.35
CA PRO A 60 2.43 -4.84 24.36
C PRO A 60 1.08 -4.13 24.33
N THR A 61 0.02 -4.88 24.59
CA THR A 61 -1.37 -4.39 24.49
C THR A 61 -1.89 -3.74 25.77
N THR A 62 -1.13 -3.82 26.86
CA THR A 62 -1.46 -3.17 28.13
C THR A 62 -0.41 -2.11 28.49
N LEU A 63 -0.87 -1.05 29.15
CA LEU A 63 0.00 0.06 29.55
C LEU A 63 1.09 -0.41 30.52
N GLY A 64 0.75 -1.30 31.47
CA GLY A 64 1.71 -1.83 32.45
C GLY A 64 2.82 -2.65 31.78
N GLU A 65 2.49 -3.55 30.86
CA GLU A 65 3.48 -4.32 30.11
C GLU A 65 4.39 -3.38 29.29
N TYR A 66 3.80 -2.38 28.62
CA TYR A 66 4.57 -1.44 27.79
C TYR A 66 5.53 -0.56 28.60
N ILE A 67 5.08 0.01 29.72
CA ILE A 67 5.93 0.86 30.59
C ILE A 67 7.11 0.05 31.18
N ASN A 68 6.83 -1.18 31.60
CA ASN A 68 7.88 -2.04 32.19
C ASN A 68 8.92 -2.49 31.14
N ASN A 69 8.53 -2.64 29.88
CA ASN A 69 9.40 -3.14 28.81
C ASN A 69 9.12 -2.43 27.47
N PRO A 70 9.42 -1.12 27.33
CA PRO A 70 9.03 -0.33 26.15
C PRO A 70 9.75 -0.72 24.85
N THR A 71 10.82 -1.51 24.95
CA THR A 71 11.62 -1.97 23.81
C THR A 71 11.35 -3.44 23.43
N ILE A 72 10.51 -4.14 24.18
CA ILE A 72 10.16 -5.53 23.93
C ILE A 72 8.83 -5.59 23.19
N HIS A 73 8.86 -6.12 21.98
CA HIS A 73 7.64 -6.34 21.22
C HIS A 73 6.85 -7.54 21.73
N LYS A 74 5.51 -7.45 21.73
CA LYS A 74 4.60 -8.55 22.09
C LYS A 74 4.70 -9.70 21.09
N SER A 75 4.86 -9.35 19.82
CA SER A 75 5.02 -10.29 18.72
C SER A 75 5.86 -9.67 17.62
N SER A 76 6.61 -10.52 16.92
CA SER A 76 7.34 -10.16 15.71
C SER A 76 7.22 -11.30 14.71
N HIS A 77 6.88 -10.97 13.46
CA HIS A 77 6.77 -11.92 12.35
C HIS A 77 7.68 -11.47 11.20
N LYS A 78 8.66 -12.31 10.91
CA LYS A 78 9.56 -12.12 9.76
C LYS A 78 8.83 -12.56 8.50
N LEU A 79 8.59 -11.61 7.59
CA LEU A 79 7.91 -11.87 6.34
C LEU A 79 8.79 -12.70 5.40
N SER A 80 8.21 -13.74 4.81
CA SER A 80 8.79 -14.45 3.67
C SER A 80 8.90 -13.51 2.45
N LYS A 81 9.69 -13.88 1.45
CA LYS A 81 9.78 -13.09 0.21
C LYS A 81 8.43 -12.96 -0.51
N GLN A 82 7.60 -13.98 -0.44
CA GLN A 82 6.26 -13.96 -1.04
C GLN A 82 5.36 -12.96 -0.29
N GLU A 83 5.29 -13.01 1.03
CA GLU A 83 4.52 -12.04 1.84
C GLU A 83 5.00 -10.60 1.63
N GLN A 84 6.32 -10.37 1.51
CA GLN A 84 6.86 -9.05 1.20
C GLN A 84 6.42 -8.56 -0.19
N LEU A 85 6.40 -9.44 -1.19
CA LEU A 85 5.91 -9.11 -2.54
C LEU A 85 4.41 -8.76 -2.51
N GLU A 86 3.61 -9.56 -1.82
CA GLU A 86 2.17 -9.33 -1.68
C GLU A 86 1.87 -8.01 -0.98
N GLU A 87 2.57 -7.70 0.11
CA GLU A 87 2.46 -6.40 0.77
C GLU A 87 2.88 -5.23 -0.13
N GLU A 88 3.98 -5.37 -0.88
CA GLU A 88 4.44 -4.35 -1.82
C GLU A 88 3.39 -4.03 -2.89
N ILE A 89 2.74 -5.06 -3.42
CA ILE A 89 1.66 -4.92 -4.38
C ILE A 89 0.44 -4.26 -3.73
N PHE A 90 0.00 -4.80 -2.59
CA PHE A 90 -1.20 -4.35 -1.89
C PHE A 90 -1.09 -2.88 -1.46
N LEU A 91 0.04 -2.50 -0.87
CA LEU A 91 0.28 -1.13 -0.40
C LEU A 91 0.53 -0.18 -1.57
N GLY A 92 1.30 -0.61 -2.58
CA GLY A 92 1.60 0.20 -3.74
C GLY A 92 0.35 0.63 -4.53
N PHE A 93 -0.64 -0.26 -4.67
CA PHE A 93 -1.91 0.08 -5.31
C PHE A 93 -2.81 1.02 -4.50
N ARG A 94 -2.46 1.34 -3.25
CA ARG A 94 -3.15 2.39 -2.51
C ARG A 94 -2.76 3.79 -2.93
N LYS A 95 -1.64 3.95 -3.63
CA LYS A 95 -1.26 5.23 -4.24
C LYS A 95 -1.96 5.40 -5.59
N MET A 96 -2.37 6.61 -5.91
CA MET A 96 -2.95 6.93 -7.22
C MET A 96 -1.91 6.85 -8.36
N SER A 97 -0.63 6.94 -8.02
CA SER A 97 0.49 6.64 -8.93
C SER A 97 0.67 5.14 -9.21
N GLY A 98 0.11 4.29 -8.33
CA GLY A 98 0.19 2.83 -8.43
C GLY A 98 1.55 2.25 -8.07
N ILE A 99 1.84 1.10 -8.68
CA ILE A 99 3.07 0.34 -8.47
C ILE A 99 4.11 0.62 -9.57
N ASN A 100 5.39 0.58 -9.19
CA ASN A 100 6.50 0.62 -10.13
C ASN A 100 6.96 -0.82 -10.41
N VAL A 101 6.69 -1.31 -11.61
CA VAL A 101 6.97 -2.70 -12.03
C VAL A 101 8.47 -2.97 -12.09
N GLU A 102 9.28 -2.01 -12.54
CA GLU A 102 10.72 -2.18 -12.61
C GLU A 102 11.34 -2.37 -11.21
N ASN A 103 10.90 -1.56 -10.24
CA ASN A 103 11.34 -1.68 -8.86
C ASN A 103 10.94 -3.04 -8.25
N ILE A 104 9.72 -3.49 -8.49
CA ILE A 104 9.24 -4.81 -8.03
C ILE A 104 10.06 -5.92 -8.66
N ASN A 105 10.27 -5.88 -9.97
CA ASN A 105 11.05 -6.89 -10.68
C ASN A 105 12.47 -6.99 -10.12
N LYS A 106 13.12 -5.85 -9.90
CA LYS A 106 14.47 -5.78 -9.35
C LYS A 106 14.54 -6.27 -7.89
N LYS A 107 13.58 -5.84 -7.05
CA LYS A 107 13.56 -6.17 -5.61
C LYS A 107 13.30 -7.65 -5.35
N PHE A 108 12.41 -8.26 -6.15
CA PHE A 108 11.96 -9.64 -5.93
C PHE A 108 12.53 -10.65 -6.93
N ASN A 109 13.31 -10.18 -7.92
CA ASN A 109 13.87 -11.00 -9.01
C ASN A 109 12.80 -11.80 -9.77
N ILE A 110 11.74 -11.10 -10.21
CA ILE A 110 10.61 -11.67 -10.96
C ILE A 110 10.36 -10.87 -12.23
N ASP A 111 9.55 -11.44 -13.13
CA ASP A 111 8.85 -10.71 -14.18
C ASP A 111 7.39 -10.52 -13.75
N PHE A 112 7.08 -9.37 -13.17
CA PHE A 112 5.76 -9.02 -12.63
C PHE A 112 4.66 -9.15 -13.69
N ARG A 113 4.90 -8.58 -14.88
CA ARG A 113 3.90 -8.59 -15.97
C ARG A 113 3.58 -10.02 -16.40
N LYS A 114 4.60 -10.88 -16.49
CA LYS A 114 4.43 -12.28 -16.84
C LYS A 114 3.75 -13.08 -15.72
N LYS A 115 4.17 -12.87 -14.47
CA LYS A 115 3.59 -13.57 -13.32
C LYS A 115 2.10 -13.30 -13.15
N TYR A 116 1.67 -12.06 -13.36
CA TYR A 116 0.29 -11.63 -13.14
C TYR A 116 -0.46 -11.29 -14.43
N THR A 117 -0.05 -11.84 -15.57
CA THR A 117 -0.64 -11.55 -16.90
C THR A 117 -2.16 -11.63 -16.88
N THR A 118 -2.72 -12.76 -16.41
CA THR A 118 -4.17 -13.00 -16.40
C THR A 118 -4.93 -11.95 -15.60
N THR A 119 -4.47 -11.65 -14.40
CA THR A 119 -5.09 -10.65 -13.51
C THR A 119 -4.99 -9.24 -14.11
N ILE A 120 -3.82 -8.88 -14.60
CA ILE A 120 -3.59 -7.57 -15.21
C ILE A 120 -4.47 -7.37 -16.43
N ASP A 121 -4.45 -8.30 -17.38
CA ASP A 121 -5.23 -8.20 -18.64
C ASP A 121 -6.74 -8.15 -18.36
N LYS A 122 -7.22 -8.95 -17.42
CA LYS A 122 -8.60 -8.94 -16.96
C LYS A 122 -9.00 -7.53 -16.48
N TYR A 123 -8.24 -6.95 -15.57
CA TYR A 123 -8.65 -5.67 -14.97
C TYR A 123 -8.33 -4.45 -15.84
N LEU A 124 -7.39 -4.55 -16.77
CA LEU A 124 -7.21 -3.56 -17.84
C LEU A 124 -8.43 -3.57 -18.78
N SER A 125 -8.89 -4.76 -19.21
CA SER A 125 -10.06 -4.88 -20.09
C SER A 125 -11.35 -4.34 -19.45
N TYR A 126 -11.50 -4.50 -18.13
CA TYR A 126 -12.61 -3.93 -17.35
C TYR A 126 -12.44 -2.46 -17.00
N LYS A 127 -11.30 -1.85 -17.36
CA LYS A 127 -10.95 -0.47 -17.01
C LYS A 127 -10.92 -0.20 -15.50
N TYR A 128 -10.61 -1.21 -14.69
CA TYR A 128 -10.36 -1.07 -13.26
C TYR A 128 -8.88 -0.85 -12.94
N LEU A 129 -7.99 -1.30 -13.84
CA LEU A 129 -6.58 -0.91 -13.89
C LEU A 129 -6.31 0.00 -15.09
N LYS A 130 -5.26 0.80 -14.98
CA LYS A 130 -4.66 1.58 -16.06
C LYS A 130 -3.15 1.39 -16.06
N GLU A 131 -2.54 1.45 -17.23
CA GLU A 131 -1.09 1.54 -17.37
C GLU A 131 -0.61 2.94 -16.99
N THR A 132 0.58 3.01 -16.43
CA THR A 132 1.30 4.25 -16.11
C THR A 132 2.69 4.19 -16.75
N ASN A 133 3.43 5.28 -16.72
CA ASN A 133 4.80 5.31 -17.24
C ASN A 133 5.76 4.33 -16.55
N VAL A 134 5.41 3.84 -15.35
CA VAL A 134 6.27 2.98 -14.53
C VAL A 134 5.63 1.64 -14.16
N GLY A 135 4.36 1.41 -14.50
CA GLY A 135 3.67 0.18 -14.17
C GLY A 135 2.15 0.27 -14.26
N PHE A 136 1.44 0.01 -13.17
CA PHE A 136 -0.02 -0.05 -13.14
C PHE A 136 -0.59 0.71 -11.95
N ALA A 137 -1.76 1.31 -12.13
CA ALA A 137 -2.53 1.96 -11.07
C ALA A 137 -4.01 1.58 -11.16
N LEU A 138 -4.72 1.69 -10.04
CA LEU A 138 -6.18 1.60 -10.04
C LEU A 138 -6.79 2.84 -10.71
N THR A 139 -7.89 2.64 -11.42
CA THR A 139 -8.78 3.75 -11.84
C THR A 139 -9.71 4.12 -10.68
N ASP A 140 -10.43 5.24 -10.79
CA ASP A 140 -11.45 5.63 -9.79
C ASP A 140 -12.52 4.54 -9.60
N SER A 141 -12.90 3.85 -10.68
CA SER A 141 -13.81 2.70 -10.62
C SER A 141 -13.13 1.47 -9.98
N GLY A 142 -11.85 1.27 -10.25
CA GLY A 142 -11.06 0.17 -9.66
C GLY A 142 -10.88 0.31 -8.15
N ILE A 143 -10.77 1.54 -7.65
CA ILE A 143 -10.66 1.81 -6.20
C ILE A 143 -11.89 1.29 -5.46
N LEU A 144 -13.09 1.43 -6.02
CA LEU A 144 -14.35 0.99 -5.38
C LEU A 144 -14.38 -0.52 -5.09
N ILE A 145 -13.65 -1.30 -5.88
CA ILE A 145 -13.56 -2.76 -5.74
C ILE A 145 -12.12 -3.23 -5.50
N SER A 146 -11.26 -2.33 -4.99
CA SER A 146 -9.83 -2.58 -4.84
C SER A 146 -9.51 -3.86 -4.06
N ASN A 147 -10.27 -4.17 -2.99
CA ASN A 147 -10.05 -5.39 -2.21
C ASN A 147 -10.26 -6.67 -3.05
N VAL A 148 -11.21 -6.66 -3.98
CA VAL A 148 -11.45 -7.80 -4.89
C VAL A 148 -10.30 -7.93 -5.88
N ILE A 149 -9.88 -6.81 -6.47
CA ILE A 149 -8.77 -6.78 -7.43
C ILE A 149 -7.48 -7.26 -6.76
N LEU A 150 -7.16 -6.71 -5.59
CA LEU A 150 -5.91 -6.98 -4.90
C LEU A 150 -5.83 -8.42 -4.38
N ALA A 151 -6.95 -9.02 -3.99
CA ALA A 151 -7.00 -10.43 -3.59
C ALA A 151 -6.52 -11.38 -4.71
N GLU A 152 -6.70 -11.02 -5.98
CA GLU A 152 -6.23 -11.84 -7.11
C GLU A 152 -4.71 -11.74 -7.38
N PHE A 153 -4.02 -10.83 -6.70
CA PHE A 153 -2.56 -10.76 -6.70
C PHE A 153 -1.91 -11.51 -5.52
N LEU A 154 -2.71 -12.03 -4.58
CA LEU A 154 -2.26 -12.69 -3.35
C LEU A 154 -2.27 -14.24 -3.50
N ASN A 155 -1.78 -14.78 -4.62
CA ASN A 155 -1.74 -16.23 -4.89
C ASN A 155 -0.34 -16.68 -5.30
#